data_8a85790b327188bb32fc6792c8344dd4
#
_entry.id   8a85790b327188bb32fc6792c8344dd4
#
_cell.length_a   1.000
_cell.length_b   1.000
_cell.length_c   1.000
_cell.angle_alpha   90.00
_cell.angle_beta   90.00
_cell.angle_gamma   90.00
#
_symmetry.space_group_name_H-M   'P 1'
#
loop_
_entity.id
_entity.type
_entity.pdbx_description
1 polymer ?
#
loop_
_entity_poly.entity_id
_entity_poly.type
_entity_poly.pdbx_seq_one_letter_code
_entity_poly.pdbx_strand_id
1 'polypeptide(L)'
;MAVTLRDYKILFTKQGGIVEYLAKPGQKIKAGQALAKILNVDELENDRAVEEITAPCDLIPILHFPSASVLSGTQLYKCFTNYTLI
;
A
#
# COMPACT_ATOMS: atom_id res chain seq x y z
N MET A 1 1.94 11.23 21.34
CA MET A 1 3.14 10.56 20.84
C MET A 1 3.56 11.23 19.55
N ALA A 2 4.81 11.63 19.44
CA ALA A 2 5.34 12.22 18.24
C ALA A 2 6.23 11.21 17.49
N VAL A 3 6.30 11.35 16.18
CA VAL A 3 7.16 10.54 15.32
C VAL A 3 8.14 11.47 14.62
N THR A 4 9.42 11.22 14.80
CA THR A 4 10.44 11.90 14.02
C THR A 4 10.60 11.17 12.70
N LEU A 5 10.26 11.84 11.61
CA LEU A 5 10.36 11.28 10.27
C LEU A 5 11.79 11.38 9.76
N ARG A 6 12.36 10.28 9.31
CA ARG A 6 13.66 10.25 8.63
C ARG A 6 13.52 9.91 7.16
N ASP A 7 12.80 8.84 6.88
CA ASP A 7 12.61 8.35 5.52
C ASP A 7 11.16 8.02 5.29
N TYR A 8 10.73 8.17 4.06
CA TYR A 8 9.44 7.68 3.64
C TYR A 8 9.57 6.96 2.31
N LYS A 9 8.59 6.12 2.02
CA LYS A 9 8.54 5.35 0.79
C LYS A 9 7.16 5.48 0.17
N ILE A 10 7.15 5.56 -1.15
CA ILE A 10 5.92 5.60 -1.93
C ILE A 10 5.77 4.26 -2.61
N LEU A 11 4.60 3.65 -2.45
CA LEU A 11 4.28 2.35 -3.03
C LEU A 11 3.28 2.55 -4.17
N PHE A 12 3.59 1.97 -5.32
CA PHE A 12 2.79 2.09 -6.54
C PHE A 12 2.16 0.76 -6.89
N THR A 13 0.98 0.82 -7.52
CA THR A 13 0.41 -0.38 -8.13
C THR A 13 1.06 -0.67 -9.48
N LYS A 14 1.18 -1.94 -9.81
CA LYS A 14 1.67 -2.38 -11.12
C LYS A 14 0.54 -2.47 -12.14
N GLN A 15 -0.67 -2.69 -11.70
CA GLN A 15 -1.84 -2.80 -12.58
C GLN A 15 -2.98 -1.92 -12.08
N GLY A 16 -3.90 -1.60 -12.99
CA GLY A 16 -5.12 -0.91 -12.65
C GLY A 16 -6.19 -1.89 -12.18
N GLY A 17 -7.21 -1.39 -11.54
CA GLY A 17 -8.34 -2.18 -11.10
C GLY A 17 -9.03 -1.61 -9.87
N ILE A 18 -9.70 -2.48 -9.12
CA ILE A 18 -10.41 -2.14 -7.90
C ILE A 18 -9.55 -2.54 -6.71
N VAL A 19 -9.33 -1.60 -5.80
CA VAL A 19 -8.45 -1.79 -4.65
C VAL A 19 -9.24 -2.02 -3.39
N GLU A 20 -8.84 -3.06 -2.63
CA GLU A 20 -9.24 -3.23 -1.25
C GLU A 20 -8.05 -2.83 -0.37
N TYR A 21 -8.22 -1.75 0.39
CA TYR A 21 -7.18 -1.25 1.30
C TYR A 21 -7.27 -1.99 2.62
N LEU A 22 -6.22 -2.73 2.96
CA LEU A 22 -6.15 -3.55 4.18
C LEU A 22 -5.46 -2.83 5.32
N ALA A 23 -4.40 -2.07 5.01
CA ALA A 23 -3.65 -1.30 6.00
C ALA A 23 -4.21 0.11 6.10
N LYS A 24 -4.36 0.61 7.32
CA LYS A 24 -4.90 1.94 7.60
C LYS A 24 -3.77 2.91 7.96
N PRO A 25 -3.92 4.21 7.64
CA PRO A 25 -2.94 5.21 8.09
C PRO A 25 -2.72 5.16 9.60
N GLY A 26 -1.45 5.23 10.00
CA GLY A 26 -1.05 5.17 11.40
C GLY A 26 -0.83 3.78 11.97
N GLN A 27 -1.20 2.74 11.25
CA GLN A 27 -1.03 1.35 11.68
C GLN A 27 0.42 0.91 11.49
N LYS A 28 1.00 0.23 12.48
CA LYS A 28 2.33 -0.36 12.34
C LYS A 28 2.23 -1.63 11.52
N ILE A 29 3.00 -1.68 10.43
CA ILE A 29 2.99 -2.79 9.48
C ILE A 29 4.38 -3.41 9.45
N LYS A 30 4.42 -4.74 9.49
CA LYS A 30 5.68 -5.48 9.39
C LYS A 30 5.96 -5.88 7.95
N ALA A 31 7.25 -6.02 7.63
CA ALA A 31 7.69 -6.50 6.32
C ALA A 31 6.96 -7.78 5.93
N GLY A 32 6.48 -7.84 4.69
CA GLY A 32 5.74 -8.97 4.15
C GLY A 32 4.25 -8.96 4.41
N GLN A 33 3.77 -8.08 5.28
CA GLN A 33 2.33 -7.96 5.55
C GLN A 33 1.61 -7.33 4.37
N ALA A 34 0.42 -7.84 4.03
CA ALA A 34 -0.38 -7.31 2.94
C ALA A 34 -0.94 -5.93 3.29
N LEU A 35 -0.78 -4.97 2.39
CA LEU A 35 -1.29 -3.61 2.52
C LEU A 35 -2.57 -3.40 1.75
N ALA A 36 -2.70 -4.00 0.58
CA ALA A 36 -3.83 -3.85 -0.31
C ALA A 36 -3.91 -5.02 -1.27
N LYS A 37 -5.11 -5.23 -1.82
CA LYS A 37 -5.35 -6.17 -2.92
C LYS A 37 -5.99 -5.41 -4.06
N ILE A 38 -5.55 -5.68 -5.28
CA ILE A 38 -6.06 -5.04 -6.49
C ILE A 38 -6.65 -6.10 -7.39
N LEU A 39 -7.94 -5.98 -7.67
CA LEU A 39 -8.64 -6.86 -8.59
C LEU A 39 -8.62 -6.23 -9.99
N ASN A 40 -7.93 -6.90 -10.91
CA ASN A 40 -7.92 -6.49 -12.32
C ASN A 40 -9.10 -7.12 -13.03
N VAL A 41 -10.11 -6.31 -13.33
CA VAL A 41 -11.36 -6.79 -13.93
C VAL A 41 -11.18 -7.31 -15.37
N ASP A 42 -10.11 -6.91 -16.05
CA ASP A 42 -9.82 -7.37 -17.40
C ASP A 42 -9.20 -8.79 -17.42
N GLU A 43 -8.81 -9.32 -16.27
CA GLU A 43 -8.14 -10.61 -16.15
C GLU A 43 -8.84 -11.55 -15.18
N LEU A 44 -10.17 -11.43 -15.04
CA LEU A 44 -10.93 -12.21 -14.06
C LEU A 44 -10.86 -13.73 -14.26
N GLU A 45 -10.49 -14.20 -15.45
CA GLU A 45 -10.46 -15.62 -15.76
C GLU A 45 -9.10 -16.29 -15.51
N ASN A 46 -8.12 -15.56 -14.97
CA ASN A 46 -6.81 -16.13 -14.70
C ASN A 46 -6.34 -15.85 -13.27
N ASP A 47 -5.29 -16.55 -12.85
CA ASP A 47 -4.75 -16.46 -11.49
C ASP A 47 -4.09 -15.11 -11.17
N ARG A 48 -3.90 -14.27 -12.19
CA ARG A 48 -3.30 -12.94 -12.05
C ARG A 48 -4.32 -11.82 -11.87
N ALA A 49 -5.60 -12.18 -11.74
CA ALA A 49 -6.65 -11.19 -11.57
C ALA A 49 -6.48 -10.38 -10.27
N VAL A 50 -5.81 -10.93 -9.27
CA VAL A 50 -5.58 -10.27 -7.99
C VAL A 50 -4.09 -10.03 -7.79
N GLU A 51 -3.73 -8.76 -7.61
CA GLU A 51 -2.38 -8.35 -7.20
C GLU A 51 -2.40 -8.04 -5.71
N GLU A 52 -1.45 -8.58 -4.96
CA GLU A 52 -1.28 -8.25 -3.55
C GLU A 52 -0.11 -7.30 -3.37
N ILE A 53 -0.34 -6.17 -2.74
CA ILE A 53 0.70 -5.20 -2.40
C ILE A 53 1.15 -5.49 -0.98
N THR A 54 2.40 -5.89 -0.82
CA THR A 54 2.97 -6.22 0.47
C THR A 54 4.00 -5.18 0.91
N ALA A 55 4.19 -5.06 2.22
CA ALA A 55 5.19 -4.14 2.77
C ALA A 55 6.60 -4.66 2.47
N PRO A 56 7.45 -3.85 1.82
CA PRO A 56 8.84 -4.23 1.54
C PRO A 56 9.74 -4.21 2.78
N CYS A 57 9.31 -3.53 3.82
CA CYS A 57 10.01 -3.40 5.10
C CYS A 57 8.99 -3.00 6.16
N ASP A 58 9.42 -2.94 7.41
CA ASP A 58 8.57 -2.41 8.48
C ASP A 58 8.27 -0.94 8.20
N LEU A 59 7.00 -0.56 8.30
CA LEU A 59 6.57 0.78 7.94
C LEU A 59 5.29 1.20 8.68
N ILE A 60 4.99 2.50 8.59
CA ILE A 60 3.70 3.05 9.05
C ILE A 60 3.10 3.83 7.88
N PRO A 61 1.96 3.40 7.32
CA PRO A 61 1.29 4.19 6.28
C PRO A 61 0.84 5.53 6.83
N ILE A 62 1.03 6.59 6.03
CA ILE A 62 0.58 7.95 6.36
C ILE A 62 -0.70 8.25 5.60
N LEU A 63 -0.67 7.97 4.31
CA LEU A 63 -1.74 8.27 3.38
C LEU A 63 -1.92 7.10 2.43
N HIS A 64 -3.15 6.87 1.99
CA HIS A 64 -3.43 6.00 0.86
C HIS A 64 -4.25 6.74 -0.18
N PHE A 65 -4.24 6.23 -1.41
CA PHE A 65 -5.02 6.80 -2.50
C PHE A 65 -6.51 6.79 -2.11
N PRO A 66 -7.25 7.90 -2.32
CA PRO A 66 -8.61 8.03 -1.77
C PRO A 66 -9.68 7.27 -2.56
N SER A 67 -9.35 6.69 -3.70
CA SER A 67 -10.31 5.99 -4.55
C SER A 67 -10.07 4.49 -4.54
N ALA A 68 -11.15 3.71 -4.64
CA ALA A 68 -11.06 2.26 -4.81
C ALA A 68 -10.77 1.86 -6.27
N SER A 69 -10.87 2.79 -7.22
CA SER A 69 -10.58 2.53 -8.63
C SER A 69 -9.26 3.21 -9.00
N VAL A 70 -8.29 2.43 -9.51
CA VAL A 70 -6.95 2.93 -9.81
C VAL A 70 -6.50 2.49 -11.19
N LEU A 71 -5.60 3.29 -11.78
CA LEU A 71 -4.88 2.96 -13.00
C LEU A 71 -3.52 2.37 -12.64
N SER A 72 -2.91 1.66 -13.61
CA SER A 72 -1.54 1.16 -13.40
C SER A 72 -0.58 2.31 -13.12
N GLY A 73 0.37 2.10 -12.21
CA GLY A 73 1.31 3.13 -11.81
C GLY A 73 0.77 4.14 -10.80
N THR A 74 -0.46 3.97 -10.30
CA THR A 74 -1.01 4.85 -9.29
C THR A 74 -0.26 4.71 -7.98
N GLN A 75 0.05 5.85 -7.33
CA GLN A 75 0.61 5.87 -5.99
C GLN A 75 -0.47 5.46 -4.99
N LEU A 76 -0.30 4.27 -4.38
CA LEU A 76 -1.30 3.75 -3.43
C LEU A 76 -1.05 4.20 -2.01
N TYR A 77 0.19 4.15 -1.55
CA TYR A 77 0.56 4.47 -0.17
C TYR A 77 1.77 5.37 -0.12
N LYS A 78 1.76 6.26 0.85
CA LYS A 78 2.95 6.97 1.33
C LYS A 78 3.18 6.53 2.77
N CYS A 79 4.37 6.01 3.07
CA CYS A 79 4.66 5.36 4.34
C CYS A 79 5.96 5.89 4.95
N PHE A 80 6.02 5.91 6.28
CA PHE A 80 7.28 6.11 6.99
C PHE A 80 7.99 4.77 7.11
N THR A 81 9.28 4.70 6.74
CA THR A 81 10.07 3.48 6.79
C THR A 81 11.17 3.52 7.84
N ASN A 82 11.59 4.71 8.25
CA ASN A 82 12.58 4.89 9.28
C ASN A 82 12.07 5.99 10.21
N TYR A 83 11.63 5.63 11.39
CA TYR A 83 11.02 6.55 12.34
C TYR A 83 11.48 6.27 13.75
N THR A 84 11.45 7.32 14.56
CA THR A 84 11.71 7.25 15.99
C THR A 84 10.45 7.73 16.71
N LEU A 85 9.96 6.94 17.65
CA LEU A 85 8.83 7.35 18.51
C LEU A 85 9.36 8.20 19.66
N ILE A 86 8.76 9.35 19.84
CA ILE A 86 9.13 10.29 20.89
C ILE A 86 8.01 10.36 21.93
#